data_253b821622685fa0c26acc73b76c72bf
#
_entry.id   253b821622685fa0c26acc73b76c72bf
#
_cell.length_a   1.000
_cell.length_b   1.000
_cell.length_c   1.000
_cell.angle_alpha   90.00
_cell.angle_beta   90.00
_cell.angle_gamma   90.00
#
_symmetry.space_group_name_H-M   'P 1'
#
loop_
_entity.id
_entity.type
_entity.pdbx_description
1 polymer ?
#
loop_
_entity_poly.entity_id
_entity_poly.type
_entity_poly.pdbx_seq_one_letter_code
_entity_poly.pdbx_strand_id
1 'polypeptide(L)'
;MRDVVDQLIHERAPWLEREGLSILAVRRILHILLQYERTVKIGEILEQMPAGAEVMQNCADMFARHVEVQGLENLPRKGPVLVVSNHPTGIADGIVLFGALARRRPDLFIFANADALRVMPQLDELIAPVEWRPEKRTHKQNRETMTYAHRAFGDGRLGVLFPSGRLAKRRWFSLHERPWMPSGAMLARRFNLPIVPLHITARNSLIFYVFDRIHPTLRDITLFHEVLNKKHQPYRITIGEPIDPATLPSGSVEATDVIRKHTLRLGGQGGPQTVLTVPRYGPRRQLKPVRALS
;
A
#
# COMPACT_ATOMS: atom_id res chain seq x y z
N MET A 1 17.76 -11.52 -6.03
CA MET A 1 17.26 -10.17 -5.63
C MET A 1 17.79 -9.05 -6.53
N ARG A 2 19.10 -8.84 -6.68
CA ARG A 2 19.68 -7.74 -7.50
C ARG A 2 19.11 -7.70 -8.92
N ASP A 3 19.13 -8.82 -9.64
CA ASP A 3 18.64 -8.89 -11.03
C ASP A 3 17.15 -8.54 -11.17
N VAL A 4 16.34 -8.91 -10.18
CA VAL A 4 14.91 -8.56 -10.18
C VAL A 4 14.70 -7.07 -9.98
N VAL A 5 15.47 -6.45 -9.07
CA VAL A 5 15.41 -5.00 -8.83
C VAL A 5 15.88 -4.24 -10.07
N ASP A 6 16.98 -4.66 -10.69
CA ASP A 6 17.52 -4.07 -11.91
C ASP A 6 16.53 -4.17 -13.07
N GLN A 7 15.91 -5.35 -13.26
CA GLN A 7 14.88 -5.53 -14.28
C GLN A 7 13.67 -4.61 -14.05
N LEU A 8 13.23 -4.45 -12.79
CA LEU A 8 12.13 -3.55 -12.46
C LEU A 8 12.48 -2.08 -12.67
N ILE A 9 13.73 -1.68 -12.43
CA ILE A 9 14.22 -0.32 -12.74
C ILE A 9 14.24 -0.12 -14.26
N HIS A 10 14.78 -1.09 -15.01
CA HIS A 10 14.82 -1.06 -16.46
C HIS A 10 13.44 -0.89 -17.08
N GLU A 11 12.46 -1.72 -16.68
CA GLU A 11 11.08 -1.64 -17.18
C GLU A 11 10.41 -0.28 -16.93
N ARG A 12 10.81 0.44 -15.88
CA ARG A 12 10.26 1.75 -15.51
C ARG A 12 11.04 2.91 -16.06
N ALA A 13 12.34 2.75 -16.24
CA ALA A 13 13.26 3.81 -16.68
C ALA A 13 14.30 3.28 -17.70
N PRO A 14 13.86 2.78 -18.88
CA PRO A 14 14.76 2.18 -19.87
C PRO A 14 15.83 3.14 -20.39
N TRP A 15 15.65 4.45 -20.23
CA TRP A 15 16.63 5.45 -20.58
C TRP A 15 17.90 5.41 -19.70
N LEU A 16 17.85 4.81 -18.50
CA LEU A 16 19.01 4.63 -17.62
C LEU A 16 20.02 3.60 -18.15
N GLU A 17 19.65 2.78 -19.13
CA GLU A 17 20.55 1.79 -19.74
C GLU A 17 21.26 2.31 -20.98
N ARG A 18 20.91 3.49 -21.46
CA ARG A 18 21.61 4.09 -22.59
C ARG A 18 23.10 4.23 -22.26
N GLU A 19 23.95 3.95 -23.23
CA GLU A 19 25.39 4.13 -23.11
C GLU A 19 25.74 5.62 -23.09
N GLY A 20 26.74 5.98 -22.28
CA GLY A 20 27.26 7.35 -22.19
C GLY A 20 27.70 7.71 -20.77
N LEU A 21 28.79 8.48 -20.67
CA LEU A 21 29.35 8.90 -19.37
C LEU A 21 28.36 9.69 -18.52
N SER A 22 27.52 10.52 -19.16
CA SER A 22 26.48 11.27 -18.47
C SER A 22 25.41 10.38 -17.85
N ILE A 23 24.98 9.34 -18.54
CA ILE A 23 23.98 8.39 -18.03
C ILE A 23 24.59 7.55 -16.90
N LEU A 24 25.82 7.09 -17.03
CA LEU A 24 26.54 6.40 -15.97
C LEU A 24 26.64 7.24 -14.70
N ALA A 25 26.98 8.53 -14.84
CA ALA A 25 27.02 9.45 -13.70
C ALA A 25 25.64 9.63 -13.05
N VAL A 26 24.59 9.83 -13.84
CA VAL A 26 23.22 9.95 -13.34
C VAL A 26 22.79 8.67 -12.61
N ARG A 27 23.04 7.49 -13.20
CA ARG A 27 22.72 6.21 -12.56
C ARG A 27 23.44 6.05 -11.22
N ARG A 28 24.73 6.38 -11.15
CA ARG A 28 25.49 6.31 -9.90
C ARG A 28 24.96 7.26 -8.83
N ILE A 29 24.61 8.49 -9.21
CA ILE A 29 23.98 9.46 -8.31
C ILE A 29 22.64 8.95 -7.79
N LEU A 30 21.79 8.42 -8.67
CA LEU A 30 20.49 7.86 -8.29
C LEU A 30 20.66 6.64 -7.35
N HIS A 31 21.62 5.74 -7.61
CA HIS A 31 21.88 4.59 -6.74
C HIS A 31 22.29 5.03 -5.33
N ILE A 32 23.14 6.04 -5.20
CA ILE A 32 23.54 6.59 -3.89
C ILE A 32 22.34 7.27 -3.21
N LEU A 33 21.66 8.16 -3.94
CA LEU A 33 20.55 8.98 -3.41
C LEU A 33 19.38 8.10 -2.94
N LEU A 34 19.06 7.05 -3.69
CA LEU A 34 17.95 6.14 -3.42
C LEU A 34 18.35 4.94 -2.56
N GLN A 35 19.59 4.90 -2.07
CA GLN A 35 20.10 3.80 -1.24
C GLN A 35 19.94 2.43 -1.89
N TYR A 36 20.25 2.32 -3.18
CA TYR A 36 20.06 1.10 -3.97
C TYR A 36 20.69 -0.14 -3.32
N GLU A 37 21.98 -0.09 -2.93
CA GLU A 37 22.67 -1.21 -2.30
C GLU A 37 22.00 -1.68 -1.00
N ARG A 38 21.47 -0.72 -0.24
CA ARG A 38 20.73 -1.03 0.97
C ARG A 38 19.41 -1.72 0.68
N THR A 39 18.71 -1.28 -0.36
CA THR A 39 17.45 -1.91 -0.82
C THR A 39 17.72 -3.36 -1.23
N VAL A 40 18.73 -3.60 -2.05
CA VAL A 40 19.13 -4.96 -2.49
C VAL A 40 19.47 -5.83 -1.30
N LYS A 41 20.33 -5.35 -0.39
CA LYS A 41 20.77 -6.12 0.80
C LYS A 41 19.60 -6.50 1.71
N ILE A 42 18.65 -5.60 1.93
CA ILE A 42 17.44 -5.90 2.71
C ILE A 42 16.59 -6.92 1.96
N GLY A 43 16.43 -6.77 0.65
CA GLY A 43 15.72 -7.73 -0.18
C GLY A 43 16.32 -9.13 -0.11
N GLU A 44 17.66 -9.26 -0.15
CA GLU A 44 18.37 -10.54 -0.02
C GLU A 44 18.13 -11.21 1.34
N ILE A 45 18.02 -10.43 2.41
CA ILE A 45 17.68 -10.96 3.75
C ILE A 45 16.22 -11.44 3.78
N LEU A 46 15.30 -10.66 3.23
CA LEU A 46 13.87 -10.99 3.22
C LEU A 46 13.55 -12.19 2.30
N GLU A 47 14.30 -12.33 1.21
CA GLU A 47 14.16 -13.44 0.25
C GLU A 47 14.44 -14.83 0.90
N GLN A 48 15.24 -14.87 1.98
CA GLN A 48 15.54 -16.10 2.72
C GLN A 48 14.43 -16.52 3.69
N MET A 49 13.43 -15.67 3.93
CA MET A 49 12.33 -15.98 4.85
C MET A 49 11.31 -16.89 4.17
N PRO A 50 10.88 -17.97 4.83
CA PRO A 50 10.03 -18.99 4.19
C PRO A 50 8.57 -18.54 4.00
N ALA A 51 8.06 -17.66 4.85
CA ALA A 51 6.65 -17.27 4.87
C ALA A 51 6.43 -15.78 4.58
N GLY A 52 5.44 -15.48 3.73
CA GLY A 52 5.08 -14.11 3.39
C GLY A 52 4.67 -13.26 4.60
N ALA A 53 3.99 -13.85 5.57
CA ALA A 53 3.64 -13.17 6.82
C ALA A 53 4.88 -12.75 7.62
N GLU A 54 5.92 -13.56 7.63
CA GLU A 54 7.20 -13.26 8.28
C GLU A 54 7.91 -12.12 7.54
N VAL A 55 7.95 -12.13 6.21
CA VAL A 55 8.48 -11.04 5.39
C VAL A 55 7.77 -9.73 5.71
N MET A 56 6.44 -9.72 5.70
CA MET A 56 5.65 -8.53 5.95
C MET A 56 5.81 -8.02 7.39
N GLN A 57 5.88 -8.92 8.38
CA GLN A 57 6.11 -8.54 9.77
C GLN A 57 7.50 -7.91 9.95
N ASN A 58 8.53 -8.50 9.38
CA ASN A 58 9.89 -7.93 9.42
C ASN A 58 9.96 -6.56 8.72
N CYS A 59 9.30 -6.40 7.56
CA CYS A 59 9.17 -5.09 6.92
C CYS A 59 8.47 -4.08 7.82
N ALA A 60 7.37 -4.46 8.47
CA ALA A 60 6.64 -3.58 9.37
C ALA A 60 7.50 -3.18 10.59
N ASP A 61 8.24 -4.11 11.18
CA ASP A 61 9.12 -3.85 12.34
C ASP A 61 10.30 -2.95 11.96
N MET A 62 10.82 -3.09 10.75
CA MET A 62 11.91 -2.25 10.24
C MET A 62 11.44 -0.83 9.88
N PHE A 63 10.28 -0.69 9.26
CA PHE A 63 9.89 0.55 8.58
C PHE A 63 8.66 1.23 9.19
N ALA A 64 7.75 0.53 9.86
CA ALA A 64 6.52 1.08 10.43
C ALA A 64 6.66 1.42 11.93
N ARG A 65 7.73 2.14 12.31
CA ARG A 65 8.08 2.36 13.72
C ARG A 65 7.22 3.41 14.44
N HIS A 66 6.64 4.33 13.68
CA HIS A 66 5.89 5.47 14.21
C HIS A 66 4.46 5.44 13.67
N VAL A 67 3.69 4.45 14.09
CA VAL A 67 2.30 4.24 13.65
C VAL A 67 1.36 4.43 14.81
N GLU A 68 0.43 5.37 14.67
CA GLU A 68 -0.72 5.57 15.56
C GLU A 68 -1.95 4.94 14.90
N VAL A 69 -2.67 4.08 15.64
CA VAL A 69 -3.90 3.44 15.15
C VAL A 69 -5.05 3.82 16.04
N GLN A 70 -6.13 4.31 15.44
CA GLN A 70 -7.39 4.68 16.09
C GLN A 70 -8.54 3.88 15.47
N GLY A 71 -9.52 3.48 16.29
CA GLY A 71 -10.70 2.74 15.83
C GLY A 71 -10.41 1.26 15.49
N LEU A 72 -9.35 0.66 16.03
CA LEU A 72 -9.04 -0.76 15.78
C LEU A 72 -10.18 -1.69 16.22
N GLU A 73 -10.95 -1.28 17.23
CA GLU A 73 -12.15 -1.97 17.70
C GLU A 73 -13.23 -2.13 16.62
N ASN A 74 -13.31 -1.22 15.67
CA ASN A 74 -14.26 -1.24 14.54
C ASN A 74 -13.95 -2.36 13.54
N LEU A 75 -12.75 -2.91 13.58
CA LEU A 75 -12.38 -4.00 12.68
C LEU A 75 -12.95 -5.33 13.21
N PRO A 76 -13.83 -6.03 12.45
CA PRO A 76 -14.35 -7.33 12.87
C PRO A 76 -13.25 -8.34 13.14
N ARG A 77 -13.36 -9.09 14.24
CA ARG A 77 -12.34 -10.10 14.62
C ARG A 77 -12.33 -11.34 13.74
N LYS A 78 -13.46 -11.66 13.10
CA LYS A 78 -13.66 -12.85 12.26
C LYS A 78 -14.64 -12.52 11.13
N GLY A 79 -14.68 -13.41 10.16
CA GLY A 79 -15.56 -13.32 9.01
C GLY A 79 -14.99 -12.46 7.88
N PRO A 80 -15.51 -12.62 6.67
CA PRO A 80 -15.02 -11.89 5.50
C PRO A 80 -15.36 -10.41 5.63
N VAL A 81 -14.40 -9.56 5.31
CA VAL A 81 -14.55 -8.11 5.38
C VAL A 81 -13.64 -7.43 4.35
N LEU A 82 -14.08 -6.33 3.79
CA LEU A 82 -13.31 -5.52 2.87
C LEU A 82 -12.89 -4.21 3.53
N VAL A 83 -11.62 -4.05 3.83
CA VAL A 83 -11.05 -2.76 4.25
C VAL A 83 -10.74 -1.95 3.00
N VAL A 84 -11.22 -0.72 2.95
CA VAL A 84 -11.05 0.20 1.82
C VAL A 84 -10.30 1.44 2.29
N SER A 85 -9.17 1.75 1.66
CA SER A 85 -8.28 2.82 2.11
C SER A 85 -7.87 3.78 1.00
N ASN A 86 -7.58 5.04 1.36
CA ASN A 86 -6.79 5.95 0.54
C ASN A 86 -5.33 5.46 0.41
N HIS A 87 -4.58 5.99 -0.56
CA HIS A 87 -3.25 5.48 -0.92
C HIS A 87 -2.19 6.60 -1.01
N PRO A 88 -1.76 7.15 0.14
CA PRO A 88 -0.89 8.33 0.14
C PRO A 88 0.57 8.05 -0.22
N THR A 89 1.12 6.87 0.13
CA THR A 89 2.57 6.64 0.05
C THR A 89 3.01 5.45 -0.83
N GLY A 90 2.09 4.62 -1.27
CA GLY A 90 2.38 3.49 -2.17
C GLY A 90 2.73 2.21 -1.43
N ILE A 91 3.78 1.51 -1.83
CA ILE A 91 4.17 0.20 -1.28
C ILE A 91 4.17 0.20 0.26
N ALA A 92 4.64 1.29 0.85
CA ALA A 92 4.72 1.42 2.31
C ALA A 92 3.34 1.37 3.00
N ASP A 93 2.25 1.79 2.34
CA ASP A 93 0.91 1.73 2.92
C ASP A 93 0.48 0.28 3.21
N GLY A 94 0.78 -0.65 2.29
CA GLY A 94 0.50 -2.08 2.48
C GLY A 94 1.29 -2.66 3.66
N ILE A 95 2.58 -2.34 3.77
CA ILE A 95 3.44 -2.81 4.87
C ILE A 95 2.95 -2.27 6.22
N VAL A 96 2.64 -0.98 6.27
CA VAL A 96 2.17 -0.32 7.50
C VAL A 96 0.80 -0.86 7.92
N LEU A 97 -0.12 -1.09 6.96
CA LEU A 97 -1.41 -1.69 7.27
C LEU A 97 -1.27 -3.13 7.75
N PHE A 98 -0.37 -3.93 7.16
CA PHE A 98 -0.09 -5.27 7.66
C PHE A 98 0.35 -5.21 9.13
N GLY A 99 1.37 -4.43 9.48
CA GLY A 99 1.84 -4.28 10.85
C GLY A 99 0.78 -3.79 11.84
N ALA A 100 -0.14 -2.93 11.39
CA ALA A 100 -1.22 -2.39 12.20
C ALA A 100 -2.36 -3.39 12.45
N LEU A 101 -2.72 -4.20 11.45
CA LEU A 101 -3.93 -5.00 11.44
C LEU A 101 -3.69 -6.49 11.73
N ALA A 102 -2.49 -7.03 11.41
CA ALA A 102 -2.22 -8.47 11.48
C ALA A 102 -2.38 -9.07 12.88
N ARG A 103 -2.13 -8.28 13.94
CA ARG A 103 -2.38 -8.75 15.33
C ARG A 103 -3.84 -9.03 15.62
N ARG A 104 -4.76 -8.33 14.96
CA ARG A 104 -6.20 -8.52 15.11
C ARG A 104 -6.77 -9.48 14.07
N ARG A 105 -6.21 -9.43 12.85
CA ARG A 105 -6.61 -10.22 11.68
C ARG A 105 -5.37 -10.74 10.96
N PRO A 106 -4.76 -11.82 11.48
CA PRO A 106 -3.59 -12.44 10.86
C PRO A 106 -3.88 -13.04 9.47
N ASP A 107 -5.15 -13.28 9.18
CA ASP A 107 -5.68 -13.79 7.93
C ASP A 107 -5.85 -12.72 6.83
N LEU A 108 -5.36 -11.50 7.04
CA LEU A 108 -5.49 -10.43 6.06
C LEU A 108 -4.74 -10.73 4.75
N PHE A 109 -5.27 -10.22 3.64
CA PHE A 109 -4.58 -10.17 2.35
C PHE A 109 -4.76 -8.79 1.71
N ILE A 110 -3.93 -8.45 0.72
CA ILE A 110 -3.90 -7.12 0.11
C ILE A 110 -4.02 -7.26 -1.40
N PHE A 111 -4.92 -6.49 -2.02
CA PHE A 111 -4.94 -6.30 -3.46
C PHE A 111 -3.78 -5.40 -3.84
N ALA A 112 -2.73 -5.97 -4.45
CA ALA A 112 -1.52 -5.24 -4.78
C ALA A 112 -1.00 -5.59 -6.18
N ASN A 113 -0.08 -4.77 -6.70
CA ASN A 113 0.57 -5.00 -7.99
C ASN A 113 1.28 -6.37 -7.99
N ALA A 114 1.06 -7.16 -9.04
CA ALA A 114 1.70 -8.45 -9.27
C ALA A 114 3.25 -8.38 -9.26
N ASP A 115 3.85 -7.21 -9.52
CA ASP A 115 5.29 -7.00 -9.40
C ASP A 115 5.82 -7.30 -7.99
N ALA A 116 4.99 -7.21 -6.94
CA ALA A 116 5.37 -7.58 -5.58
C ALA A 116 5.73 -9.07 -5.47
N LEU A 117 5.05 -9.94 -6.21
CA LEU A 117 5.33 -11.39 -6.26
C LEU A 117 6.60 -11.71 -7.06
N ARG A 118 7.03 -10.82 -7.95
CA ARG A 118 8.32 -10.95 -8.65
C ARG A 118 9.49 -10.68 -7.71
N VAL A 119 9.30 -9.73 -6.79
CA VAL A 119 10.31 -9.36 -5.77
C VAL A 119 10.33 -10.37 -4.63
N MET A 120 9.16 -10.76 -4.15
CA MET A 120 8.98 -11.64 -2.99
C MET A 120 7.90 -12.70 -3.31
N PRO A 121 8.25 -13.82 -3.96
CA PRO A 121 7.30 -14.86 -4.33
C PRO A 121 6.51 -15.43 -3.14
N GLN A 122 7.11 -15.49 -1.96
CA GLN A 122 6.47 -15.99 -0.74
C GLN A 122 5.31 -15.12 -0.22
N LEU A 123 5.05 -13.96 -0.86
CA LEU A 123 3.87 -13.14 -0.57
C LEU A 123 2.59 -13.63 -1.28
N ASP A 124 2.62 -14.73 -2.00
CA ASP A 124 1.50 -15.26 -2.80
C ASP A 124 0.25 -15.54 -1.98
N GLU A 125 0.40 -15.95 -0.71
CA GLU A 125 -0.73 -16.13 0.22
C GLU A 125 -1.31 -14.82 0.75
N LEU A 126 -0.57 -13.72 0.66
CA LEU A 126 -0.97 -12.41 1.20
C LEU A 126 -1.35 -11.39 0.14
N ILE A 127 -1.06 -11.65 -1.12
CA ILE A 127 -1.31 -10.72 -2.21
C ILE A 127 -2.29 -11.31 -3.22
N ALA A 128 -3.43 -10.64 -3.37
CA ALA A 128 -4.29 -10.80 -4.53
C ALA A 128 -3.71 -9.96 -5.67
N PRO A 129 -3.11 -10.58 -6.70
CA PRO A 129 -2.36 -9.83 -7.72
C PRO A 129 -3.29 -9.01 -8.60
N VAL A 130 -2.95 -7.74 -8.81
CA VAL A 130 -3.70 -6.81 -9.65
C VAL A 130 -2.76 -6.14 -10.66
N GLU A 131 -3.18 -6.00 -11.91
CA GLU A 131 -2.53 -5.10 -12.86
C GLU A 131 -3.25 -3.75 -12.84
N TRP A 132 -2.54 -2.72 -12.38
CA TRP A 132 -3.09 -1.38 -12.26
C TRP A 132 -3.06 -0.58 -13.58
N ARG A 133 -2.20 -0.97 -14.53
CA ARG A 133 -2.06 -0.34 -15.86
C ARG A 133 -3.15 -0.85 -16.79
N PRO A 134 -4.11 -0.01 -17.23
CA PRO A 134 -5.22 -0.46 -18.07
C PRO A 134 -4.78 -1.19 -19.34
N GLU A 135 -3.70 -0.70 -19.97
CA GLU A 135 -3.13 -1.21 -21.21
C GLU A 135 -2.48 -2.60 -21.09
N LYS A 136 -2.13 -3.01 -19.86
CA LYS A 136 -1.53 -4.32 -19.57
C LYS A 136 -2.50 -5.31 -18.94
N ARG A 137 -3.75 -4.88 -18.67
CA ARG A 137 -4.76 -5.77 -18.08
C ARG A 137 -5.20 -6.82 -19.07
N THR A 138 -5.17 -8.07 -18.66
CA THR A 138 -5.68 -9.20 -19.44
C THR A 138 -6.85 -9.86 -18.72
N HIS A 139 -7.73 -10.54 -19.50
CA HIS A 139 -8.81 -11.33 -18.91
C HIS A 139 -8.30 -12.45 -18.00
N LYS A 140 -7.13 -13.02 -18.30
CA LYS A 140 -6.47 -14.04 -17.47
C LYS A 140 -6.12 -13.49 -16.10
N GLN A 141 -5.42 -12.35 -16.04
CA GLN A 141 -5.04 -11.69 -14.78
C GLN A 141 -6.25 -11.30 -13.93
N ASN A 142 -7.29 -10.73 -14.56
CA ASN A 142 -8.53 -10.41 -13.84
C ASN A 142 -9.19 -11.66 -13.26
N ARG A 143 -9.17 -12.78 -13.98
CA ARG A 143 -9.70 -14.06 -13.49
C ARG A 143 -8.87 -14.57 -12.30
N GLU A 144 -7.56 -14.52 -12.39
CA GLU A 144 -6.65 -14.92 -11.29
C GLU A 144 -6.93 -14.10 -10.02
N THR A 145 -7.03 -12.77 -10.14
CA THR A 145 -7.41 -11.89 -9.03
C THR A 145 -8.75 -12.28 -8.43
N MET A 146 -9.76 -12.53 -9.28
CA MET A 146 -11.11 -12.88 -8.82
C MET A 146 -11.18 -14.27 -8.20
N THR A 147 -10.41 -15.24 -8.72
CA THR A 147 -10.30 -16.58 -8.14
C THR A 147 -9.67 -16.53 -6.76
N TYR A 148 -8.60 -15.75 -6.61
CA TYR A 148 -7.97 -15.51 -5.31
C TYR A 148 -8.96 -14.87 -4.31
N ALA A 149 -9.64 -13.80 -4.72
CA ALA A 149 -10.60 -13.09 -3.88
C ALA A 149 -11.77 -14.00 -3.46
N HIS A 150 -12.29 -14.81 -4.37
CA HIS A 150 -13.38 -15.75 -4.10
C HIS A 150 -12.98 -16.77 -3.02
N ARG A 151 -11.81 -17.38 -3.15
CA ARG A 151 -11.27 -18.30 -2.15
C ARG A 151 -11.04 -17.59 -0.81
N ALA A 152 -10.32 -16.48 -0.82
CA ALA A 152 -9.95 -15.77 0.40
C ALA A 152 -11.17 -15.26 1.20
N PHE A 153 -12.18 -14.69 0.54
CA PHE A 153 -13.41 -14.28 1.22
C PHE A 153 -14.27 -15.48 1.63
N GLY A 154 -14.27 -16.59 0.84
CA GLY A 154 -14.90 -17.84 1.23
C GLY A 154 -14.32 -18.43 2.51
N ASP A 155 -13.02 -18.30 2.71
CA ASP A 155 -12.29 -18.71 3.92
C ASP A 155 -12.47 -17.70 5.09
N GLY A 156 -13.30 -16.67 4.93
CA GLY A 156 -13.58 -15.67 5.96
C GLY A 156 -12.49 -14.64 6.18
N ARG A 157 -11.56 -14.46 5.22
CA ARG A 157 -10.39 -13.59 5.34
C ARG A 157 -10.73 -12.10 5.17
N LEU A 158 -9.85 -11.24 5.67
CA LEU A 158 -9.91 -9.80 5.51
C LEU A 158 -9.15 -9.37 4.26
N GLY A 159 -9.84 -8.69 3.32
CA GLY A 159 -9.18 -8.08 2.16
C GLY A 159 -8.92 -6.59 2.35
N VAL A 160 -7.73 -6.11 1.97
CA VAL A 160 -7.38 -4.68 1.94
C VAL A 160 -7.32 -4.20 0.51
N LEU A 161 -8.07 -3.16 0.18
CA LEU A 161 -8.16 -2.59 -1.16
C LEU A 161 -7.84 -1.10 -1.15
N PHE A 162 -7.05 -0.65 -2.13
CA PHE A 162 -6.80 0.75 -2.46
C PHE A 162 -7.50 1.09 -3.78
N PRO A 163 -8.76 1.58 -3.76
CA PRO A 163 -9.59 1.64 -4.96
C PRO A 163 -9.10 2.62 -6.03
N SER A 164 -8.27 3.59 -5.69
CA SER A 164 -7.64 4.48 -6.67
C SER A 164 -6.67 3.73 -7.59
N GLY A 165 -6.09 2.59 -7.12
CA GLY A 165 -5.03 1.85 -7.81
C GLY A 165 -3.77 2.67 -8.08
N ARG A 166 -3.71 3.90 -7.57
CA ARG A 166 -2.62 4.85 -7.77
C ARG A 166 -2.41 5.69 -6.53
N LEU A 167 -1.16 6.13 -6.30
CA LEU A 167 -0.83 7.04 -5.21
C LEU A 167 -1.56 8.37 -5.33
N ALA A 168 -1.88 8.97 -4.18
CA ALA A 168 -2.37 10.33 -4.10
C ALA A 168 -1.44 11.30 -4.82
N LYS A 169 -2.00 12.29 -5.52
CA LYS A 169 -1.23 13.27 -6.26
C LYS A 169 -1.01 14.53 -5.42
N ARG A 170 0.26 14.95 -5.35
CA ARG A 170 0.58 16.25 -4.75
C ARG A 170 0.16 17.38 -5.67
N ARG A 171 -0.59 18.36 -5.11
CA ARG A 171 -0.84 19.67 -5.73
C ARG A 171 -0.46 20.72 -4.71
N TRP A 172 0.60 21.49 -4.99
CA TRP A 172 1.18 22.43 -4.04
C TRP A 172 1.55 21.75 -2.72
N PHE A 173 0.93 22.11 -1.61
CA PHE A 173 1.16 21.58 -0.27
C PHE A 173 0.14 20.54 0.18
N SER A 174 -0.70 20.05 -0.74
CA SER A 174 -1.77 19.11 -0.41
C SER A 174 -1.67 17.82 -1.22
N LEU A 175 -2.02 16.70 -0.60
CA LEU A 175 -2.19 15.41 -1.25
C LEU A 175 -3.66 15.23 -1.61
N HIS A 176 -3.92 15.02 -2.89
CA HIS A 176 -5.23 14.77 -3.43
C HIS A 176 -5.36 13.29 -3.78
N GLU A 177 -6.29 12.62 -3.12
CA GLU A 177 -6.64 11.25 -3.47
C GLU A 177 -7.17 11.19 -4.90
N ARG A 178 -6.72 10.17 -5.65
CA ARG A 178 -7.15 9.95 -7.03
C ARG A 178 -8.61 9.51 -7.08
N PRO A 179 -9.28 9.63 -8.23
CA PRO A 179 -10.60 9.03 -8.42
C PRO A 179 -10.56 7.53 -8.10
N TRP A 180 -11.57 7.04 -7.42
CA TRP A 180 -11.69 5.63 -7.06
C TRP A 180 -12.41 4.86 -8.15
N MET A 181 -11.93 3.65 -8.41
CA MET A 181 -12.61 2.69 -9.28
C MET A 181 -13.74 1.99 -8.51
N PRO A 182 -14.82 1.57 -9.18
CA PRO A 182 -15.97 0.96 -8.51
C PRO A 182 -15.74 -0.46 -7.99
N SER A 183 -14.52 -0.99 -8.15
CA SER A 183 -14.15 -2.34 -7.73
C SER A 183 -14.45 -2.65 -6.26
N GLY A 184 -14.26 -1.69 -5.35
CA GLY A 184 -14.58 -1.87 -3.93
C GLY A 184 -16.07 -2.12 -3.68
N ALA A 185 -16.94 -1.30 -4.26
CA ALA A 185 -18.39 -1.45 -4.16
C ALA A 185 -18.87 -2.76 -4.85
N MET A 186 -18.27 -3.09 -5.99
CA MET A 186 -18.59 -4.31 -6.73
C MET A 186 -18.21 -5.59 -5.95
N LEU A 187 -17.02 -5.63 -5.37
CA LEU A 187 -16.57 -6.75 -4.53
C LEU A 187 -17.46 -6.91 -3.31
N ALA A 188 -17.75 -5.79 -2.60
CA ALA A 188 -18.59 -5.81 -1.42
C ALA A 188 -19.98 -6.41 -1.70
N ARG A 189 -20.61 -6.01 -2.78
CA ARG A 189 -21.91 -6.58 -3.18
C ARG A 189 -21.81 -8.03 -3.61
N ARG A 190 -20.82 -8.37 -4.45
CA ARG A 190 -20.66 -9.72 -4.99
C ARG A 190 -20.47 -10.76 -3.89
N PHE A 191 -19.74 -10.43 -2.84
CA PHE A 191 -19.41 -11.34 -1.75
C PHE A 191 -20.15 -11.02 -0.46
N ASN A 192 -21.09 -10.07 -0.48
CA ASN A 192 -21.84 -9.59 0.67
C ASN A 192 -20.93 -9.22 1.86
N LEU A 193 -19.91 -8.39 1.59
CA LEU A 193 -18.88 -8.03 2.56
C LEU A 193 -19.23 -6.71 3.27
N PRO A 194 -19.18 -6.64 4.61
CA PRO A 194 -19.11 -5.35 5.28
C PRO A 194 -17.85 -4.61 4.84
N ILE A 195 -17.97 -3.29 4.62
CA ILE A 195 -16.88 -2.43 4.19
C ILE A 195 -16.39 -1.63 5.38
N VAL A 196 -15.10 -1.77 5.72
CA VAL A 196 -14.47 -0.95 6.76
C VAL A 196 -13.68 0.16 6.10
N PRO A 197 -14.14 1.42 6.18
CA PRO A 197 -13.39 2.57 5.68
C PRO A 197 -12.17 2.80 6.58
N LEU A 198 -11.01 2.96 5.98
CA LEU A 198 -9.75 3.20 6.68
C LEU A 198 -9.01 4.36 6.03
N HIS A 199 -8.55 5.30 6.83
CA HIS A 199 -7.81 6.46 6.36
C HIS A 199 -6.37 6.43 6.85
N ILE A 200 -5.44 6.62 5.92
CA ILE A 200 -4.00 6.77 6.19
C ILE A 200 -3.62 8.24 6.06
N THR A 201 -3.12 8.83 7.15
CA THR A 201 -2.45 10.13 7.13
C THR A 201 -0.96 9.90 7.13
N ALA A 202 -0.32 10.09 5.97
CA ALA A 202 1.11 9.91 5.76
C ALA A 202 1.58 10.69 4.53
N ARG A 203 2.90 10.80 4.36
CA ARG A 203 3.50 11.46 3.19
C ARG A 203 4.78 10.77 2.76
N ASN A 204 5.20 11.03 1.54
CA ASN A 204 6.50 10.67 1.02
C ASN A 204 7.55 11.74 1.30
N SER A 205 8.80 11.44 1.00
CA SER A 205 9.92 12.38 1.15
C SER A 205 9.82 13.54 0.15
N LEU A 206 10.60 14.59 0.42
CA LEU A 206 10.71 15.71 -0.52
C LEU A 206 11.27 15.24 -1.88
N ILE A 207 12.25 14.33 -1.87
CA ILE A 207 12.86 13.74 -3.08
C ILE A 207 11.80 13.10 -3.96
N PHE A 208 10.90 12.30 -3.39
CA PHE A 208 9.79 11.70 -4.11
C PHE A 208 8.95 12.75 -4.85
N TYR A 209 8.58 13.83 -4.17
CA TYR A 209 7.75 14.89 -4.77
C TYR A 209 8.49 15.74 -5.79
N VAL A 210 9.79 15.95 -5.64
CA VAL A 210 10.62 16.61 -6.65
C VAL A 210 10.68 15.74 -7.90
N PHE A 211 10.93 14.45 -7.75
CA PHE A 211 11.00 13.52 -8.87
C PHE A 211 9.63 13.33 -9.56
N ASP A 212 8.53 13.29 -8.80
CA ASP A 212 7.17 13.28 -9.39
C ASP A 212 6.88 14.52 -10.23
N ARG A 213 7.50 15.66 -9.90
CA ARG A 213 7.39 16.91 -10.67
C ARG A 213 8.21 16.90 -11.96
N ILE A 214 9.37 16.22 -11.95
CA ILE A 214 10.29 16.17 -13.09
C ILE A 214 9.80 15.12 -14.10
N HIS A 215 9.63 13.86 -13.67
CA HIS A 215 9.20 12.79 -14.57
C HIS A 215 8.59 11.62 -13.79
N PRO A 216 7.50 10.99 -14.28
CA PRO A 216 6.87 9.85 -13.61
C PRO A 216 7.80 8.67 -13.35
N THR A 217 8.73 8.37 -14.26
CA THR A 217 9.67 7.25 -14.07
C THR A 217 10.64 7.50 -12.92
N LEU A 218 11.09 8.73 -12.72
CA LEU A 218 11.92 9.09 -11.56
C LEU A 218 11.15 8.88 -10.24
N ARG A 219 9.87 9.27 -10.20
CA ARG A 219 9.01 8.96 -9.06
C ARG A 219 8.93 7.46 -8.80
N ASP A 220 8.70 6.66 -9.85
CA ASP A 220 8.45 5.22 -9.68
C ASP A 220 9.68 4.47 -9.17
N ILE A 221 10.89 4.87 -9.57
CA ILE A 221 12.13 4.29 -9.03
C ILE A 221 12.41 4.71 -7.58
N THR A 222 11.79 5.79 -7.08
CA THR A 222 11.95 6.19 -5.66
C THR A 222 11.11 5.38 -4.70
N LEU A 223 10.15 4.56 -5.17
CA LEU A 223 9.19 3.87 -4.30
C LEU A 223 9.87 2.93 -3.29
N PHE A 224 10.93 2.23 -3.67
CA PHE A 224 11.69 1.40 -2.74
C PHE A 224 12.44 2.23 -1.69
N HIS A 225 13.03 3.35 -2.10
CA HIS A 225 13.64 4.30 -1.16
C HIS A 225 12.61 4.85 -0.16
N GLU A 226 11.38 5.12 -0.63
CA GLU A 226 10.32 5.57 0.26
C GLU A 226 9.98 4.55 1.35
N VAL A 227 10.01 3.24 1.07
CA VAL A 227 9.85 2.21 2.10
C VAL A 227 10.94 2.34 3.18
N LEU A 228 12.22 2.45 2.77
CA LEU A 228 13.35 2.60 3.69
C LEU A 228 13.25 3.84 4.57
N ASN A 229 12.70 4.92 4.02
CA ASN A 229 12.58 6.22 4.68
C ASN A 229 11.45 6.27 5.72
N LYS A 230 10.47 5.34 5.66
CA LYS A 230 9.30 5.35 6.55
C LYS A 230 9.61 5.12 8.03
N LYS A 231 10.74 4.53 8.35
CA LYS A 231 11.17 4.38 9.76
C LYS A 231 11.28 5.69 10.54
N HIS A 232 11.39 6.83 9.83
CA HIS A 232 11.49 8.18 10.41
C HIS A 232 10.23 9.02 10.21
N GLN A 233 9.25 8.50 9.47
CA GLN A 233 8.04 9.25 9.14
C GLN A 233 6.85 8.72 9.92
N PRO A 234 6.00 9.63 10.45
CA PRO A 234 4.82 9.22 11.19
C PRO A 234 3.71 8.77 10.25
N TYR A 235 2.96 7.76 10.72
CA TYR A 235 1.70 7.32 10.16
C TYR A 235 0.59 7.43 11.19
N ARG A 236 -0.57 7.93 10.77
CA ARG A 236 -1.81 7.79 11.52
C ARG A 236 -2.78 6.98 10.68
N ILE A 237 -3.34 5.94 11.28
CA ILE A 237 -4.37 5.09 10.70
C ILE A 237 -5.64 5.34 11.51
N THR A 238 -6.72 5.74 10.85
CA THR A 238 -8.03 5.89 11.47
C THR A 238 -8.99 4.92 10.81
N ILE A 239 -9.60 4.03 11.58
CA ILE A 239 -10.51 2.98 11.13
C ILE A 239 -11.92 3.38 11.52
N GLY A 240 -12.79 3.52 10.52
CA GLY A 240 -14.21 3.83 10.73
C GLY A 240 -15.05 2.60 11.00
N GLU A 241 -16.30 2.84 11.34
CA GLU A 241 -17.28 1.77 11.54
C GLU A 241 -17.59 1.05 10.23
N PRO A 242 -17.91 -0.25 10.29
CA PRO A 242 -18.30 -1.02 9.12
C PRO A 242 -19.56 -0.47 8.45
N ILE A 243 -19.54 -0.40 7.14
CA ILE A 243 -20.68 -0.03 6.30
C ILE A 243 -21.29 -1.31 5.75
N ASP A 244 -22.58 -1.52 5.97
CA ASP A 244 -23.31 -2.62 5.36
C ASP A 244 -23.48 -2.35 3.85
N PRO A 245 -23.05 -3.27 2.96
CA PRO A 245 -23.18 -3.11 1.52
C PRO A 245 -24.63 -2.96 1.06
N ALA A 246 -25.60 -3.46 1.82
CA ALA A 246 -27.03 -3.32 1.52
C ALA A 246 -27.53 -1.88 1.67
N THR A 247 -26.87 -1.05 2.47
CA THR A 247 -27.22 0.36 2.68
C THR A 247 -26.68 1.30 1.60
N LEU A 248 -25.80 0.79 0.72
CA LEU A 248 -25.20 1.60 -0.33
C LEU A 248 -26.14 1.78 -1.53
N PRO A 249 -26.06 2.93 -2.24
CA PRO A 249 -26.80 3.17 -3.49
C PRO A 249 -26.63 2.02 -4.48
N SER A 250 -27.64 1.69 -5.28
CA SER A 250 -27.62 0.59 -6.25
C SER A 250 -26.53 0.76 -7.34
N GLY A 251 -26.25 1.99 -7.77
CA GLY A 251 -25.18 2.30 -8.72
C GLY A 251 -23.80 2.08 -8.12
N SER A 252 -22.89 1.45 -8.86
CA SER A 252 -21.54 1.17 -8.33
C SER A 252 -20.66 2.41 -8.21
N VAL A 253 -20.91 3.43 -9.03
CA VAL A 253 -20.19 4.72 -8.97
C VAL A 253 -20.63 5.52 -7.74
N GLU A 254 -21.94 5.65 -7.55
CA GLU A 254 -22.54 6.35 -6.41
C GLU A 254 -22.15 5.68 -5.08
N ALA A 255 -22.20 4.34 -5.04
CA ALA A 255 -21.74 3.56 -3.88
C ALA A 255 -20.25 3.83 -3.58
N THR A 256 -19.42 3.87 -4.62
CA THR A 256 -17.98 4.17 -4.47
C THR A 256 -17.77 5.58 -3.94
N ASP A 257 -18.54 6.56 -4.38
CA ASP A 257 -18.45 7.94 -3.87
C ASP A 257 -18.85 8.03 -2.39
N VAL A 258 -19.86 7.26 -1.96
CA VAL A 258 -20.23 7.17 -0.54
C VAL A 258 -19.08 6.58 0.28
N ILE A 259 -18.54 5.44 -0.13
CA ILE A 259 -17.42 4.79 0.56
C ILE A 259 -16.20 5.73 0.63
N ARG A 260 -15.87 6.37 -0.48
CA ARG A 260 -14.76 7.33 -0.57
C ARG A 260 -14.97 8.53 0.39
N LYS A 261 -16.17 9.10 0.44
CA LYS A 261 -16.49 10.20 1.35
C LYS A 261 -16.34 9.78 2.81
N HIS A 262 -16.82 8.60 3.19
CA HIS A 262 -16.64 8.05 4.54
C HIS A 262 -15.16 7.89 4.87
N THR A 263 -14.37 7.29 3.98
CA THR A 263 -12.93 7.10 4.19
C THR A 263 -12.19 8.44 4.34
N LEU A 264 -12.43 9.41 3.47
CA LEU A 264 -11.72 10.68 3.51
C LEU A 264 -12.11 11.57 4.72
N ARG A 265 -13.34 11.46 5.22
CA ARG A 265 -13.76 12.15 6.45
C ARG A 265 -12.99 11.70 7.69
N LEU A 266 -12.53 10.46 7.75
CA LEU A 266 -11.71 9.96 8.86
C LEU A 266 -10.35 10.67 8.98
N GLY A 267 -9.86 11.28 7.90
CA GLY A 267 -8.62 12.07 7.90
C GLY A 267 -8.79 13.53 8.29
N GLY A 268 -10.00 13.94 8.65
CA GLY A 268 -10.36 15.34 8.97
C GLY A 268 -11.54 15.81 8.13
N GLN A 269 -11.65 17.09 7.81
CA GLN A 269 -12.84 17.70 7.19
C GLN A 269 -13.13 17.31 5.71
N GLY A 270 -12.67 16.13 5.27
CA GLY A 270 -12.95 15.61 3.93
C GLY A 270 -12.22 16.32 2.78
N GLY A 271 -11.36 17.26 3.10
CA GLY A 271 -10.51 17.97 2.15
C GLY A 271 -9.20 17.24 1.84
N PRO A 272 -8.39 17.78 0.92
CA PRO A 272 -7.07 17.23 0.62
C PRO A 272 -6.14 17.33 1.83
N GLN A 273 -5.37 16.26 2.09
CA GLN A 273 -4.38 16.28 3.16
C GLN A 273 -3.24 17.24 2.81
N THR A 274 -2.85 18.09 3.78
CA THR A 274 -1.65 18.89 3.60
C THR A 274 -0.40 18.07 3.84
N VAL A 275 0.61 18.16 2.95
CA VAL A 275 1.92 17.54 3.15
C VAL A 275 2.73 18.19 4.28
N LEU A 276 2.27 19.33 4.78
CA LEU A 276 2.89 20.05 5.90
C LEU A 276 2.38 19.58 7.26
N THR A 277 1.21 18.91 7.31
CA THR A 277 0.70 18.37 8.57
C THR A 277 1.55 17.16 8.95
N VAL A 278 2.49 17.39 9.84
CA VAL A 278 3.11 16.29 10.59
C VAL A 278 2.06 15.87 11.62
N PRO A 279 1.66 14.60 11.69
CA PRO A 279 0.83 14.14 12.79
C PRO A 279 1.50 14.50 14.10
N ARG A 280 0.85 15.32 14.95
CA ARG A 280 1.35 15.58 16.28
C ARG A 280 1.13 14.32 17.11
N TYR A 281 2.20 13.70 17.58
CA TYR A 281 2.07 12.57 18.47
C TYR A 281 1.57 13.04 19.84
N GLY A 282 0.52 12.39 20.32
CA GLY A 282 0.29 12.27 21.75
C GLY A 282 1.41 11.43 22.39
N PRO A 283 1.50 11.37 23.74
CA PRO A 283 2.57 10.66 24.42
C PRO A 283 2.72 9.23 23.89
N ARG A 284 3.95 8.86 23.57
CA ARG A 284 4.37 7.61 22.92
C ARG A 284 3.73 6.38 23.57
N ARG A 285 2.73 5.78 22.96
CA ARG A 285 2.44 4.35 23.16
C ARG A 285 3.38 3.59 22.21
N GLN A 286 4.54 3.20 22.72
CA GLN A 286 5.40 2.24 22.04
C GLN A 286 4.62 0.94 21.88
N LEU A 287 4.43 0.49 20.66
CA LEU A 287 4.06 -0.90 20.40
C LEU A 287 5.19 -1.75 20.98
N LYS A 288 4.91 -2.47 22.08
CA LYS A 288 5.89 -3.41 22.64
C LYS A 288 6.21 -4.47 21.60
N PRO A 289 7.49 -4.81 21.36
CA PRO A 289 7.85 -5.91 20.47
C PRO A 289 7.17 -7.19 20.94
N VAL A 290 6.67 -7.98 20.00
CA VAL A 290 6.16 -9.32 20.28
C VAL A 290 7.34 -10.14 20.77
N ARG A 291 7.31 -10.60 22.00
CA ARG A 291 8.20 -11.69 22.46
C ARG A 291 7.91 -12.90 21.58
N ALA A 292 8.95 -13.41 20.91
CA ALA A 292 8.88 -14.71 20.28
C ALA A 292 8.31 -15.70 21.30
N LEU A 293 7.25 -16.41 20.94
CA LEU A 293 6.81 -17.57 21.67
C LEU A 293 7.86 -18.65 21.45
N SER A 294 8.60 -18.92 22.51
CA SER A 294 9.47 -20.08 22.62
C SER A 294 8.65 -21.37 22.54
#